data_881e0730a1773fdce04d60308f23e3b3
#
_entry.id   881e0730a1773fdce04d60308f23e3b3
#
_cell.length_a   1.000
_cell.length_b   1.000
_cell.length_c   1.000
_cell.angle_alpha   90.00
_cell.angle_beta   90.00
_cell.angle_gamma   90.00
#
_symmetry.space_group_name_H-M   'P 1'
#
loop_
_entity.id
_entity.type
_entity.pdbx_description
1 polymer ?
#
loop_
_entity_poly.entity_id
_entity_poly.type
_entity_poly.pdbx_seq_one_letter_code
_entity_poly.pdbx_strand_id
1 'polypeptide(L)'
;MAVKRIVANIAVDQVGAAQAFYGDLLGMSVVMDLGWITTFAADGSAAPQISVATEGGSGTPVPDLSIQVDNFDEVYQRVRSAGYAVEYGPVKEPWDVARFFVRDPFGRLINILTHV
;
A
#
# COMPACT_ATOMS: atom_id res chain seq x y z
N MET A 1 17.88 3.18 -7.61
CA MET A 1 17.26 2.52 -6.46
C MET A 1 16.42 3.51 -5.71
N ALA A 2 15.15 3.36 -5.76
CA ALA A 2 14.42 4.39 -5.09
C ALA A 2 13.02 3.96 -4.71
N VAL A 3 12.64 4.47 -3.55
CA VAL A 3 11.24 4.55 -3.17
C VAL A 3 10.58 5.57 -4.08
N LYS A 4 9.52 5.17 -4.75
CA LYS A 4 8.75 6.02 -5.66
C LYS A 4 7.58 6.68 -4.96
N ARG A 5 7.00 6.00 -3.97
CA ARG A 5 5.78 6.45 -3.33
C ARG A 5 5.57 5.69 -2.03
N ILE A 6 5.00 6.37 -1.05
CA ILE A 6 4.55 5.77 0.20
C ILE A 6 3.10 6.15 0.40
N VAL A 7 2.25 5.17 0.69
CA VAL A 7 0.83 5.39 0.97
C VAL A 7 0.50 4.76 2.31
N ALA A 8 -0.08 5.55 3.21
CA ALA A 8 -0.63 5.04 4.46
C ALA A 8 -1.95 4.30 4.18
N ASN A 9 -2.16 3.18 4.83
CA ASN A 9 -3.38 2.39 4.69
C ASN A 9 -4.08 2.33 6.04
N ILE A 10 -5.38 2.60 6.03
CA ILE A 10 -6.20 2.55 7.25
C ILE A 10 -7.17 1.39 7.10
N ALA A 11 -7.13 0.46 8.04
CA ALA A 11 -8.06 -0.65 8.08
C ALA A 11 -9.44 -0.15 8.53
N VAL A 12 -10.47 -0.46 7.76
CA VAL A 12 -11.85 -0.06 8.05
C VAL A 12 -12.79 -1.23 7.78
N ASP A 13 -13.98 -1.17 8.35
CA ASP A 13 -15.02 -2.17 8.08
C ASP A 13 -15.68 -1.95 6.73
N GLN A 14 -15.86 -0.69 6.34
CA GLN A 14 -16.46 -0.30 5.07
C GLN A 14 -15.74 0.92 4.53
N VAL A 15 -15.48 0.94 3.22
CA VAL A 15 -14.78 2.06 2.59
C VAL A 15 -15.70 3.25 2.27
N GLY A 16 -17.01 3.04 2.24
CA GLY A 16 -17.96 4.06 1.76
C GLY A 16 -17.97 5.37 2.54
N ALA A 17 -17.76 5.31 3.86
CA ALA A 17 -17.77 6.52 4.69
C ALA A 17 -16.54 7.41 4.46
N ALA A 18 -15.49 6.89 3.85
CA ALA A 18 -14.26 7.64 3.61
C ALA A 18 -14.47 8.78 2.60
N GLN A 19 -15.37 8.60 1.63
CA GLN A 19 -15.66 9.63 0.64
C GLN A 19 -16.16 10.93 1.29
N ALA A 20 -17.02 10.82 2.29
CA ALA A 20 -17.55 12.01 2.95
C ALA A 20 -16.43 12.79 3.67
N PHE A 21 -15.50 12.10 4.28
CA PHE A 21 -14.43 12.75 5.03
C PHE A 21 -13.27 13.19 4.14
N TYR A 22 -12.62 12.25 3.44
CA TYR A 22 -11.43 12.57 2.64
C TYR A 22 -11.78 13.26 1.32
N GLY A 23 -12.88 12.87 0.69
CA GLY A 23 -13.32 13.47 -0.56
C GLY A 23 -14.07 14.79 -0.33
N ASP A 24 -15.24 14.71 0.28
CA ASP A 24 -16.13 15.88 0.34
C ASP A 24 -15.62 16.94 1.32
N LEU A 25 -15.14 16.54 2.49
CA LEU A 25 -14.69 17.49 3.50
C LEU A 25 -13.29 18.03 3.20
N LEU A 26 -12.35 17.16 2.85
CA LEU A 26 -10.94 17.53 2.66
C LEU A 26 -10.56 17.79 1.21
N GLY A 27 -11.47 17.57 0.27
CA GLY A 27 -11.24 17.90 -1.15
C GLY A 27 -10.31 16.96 -1.89
N MET A 28 -10.06 15.76 -1.37
CA MET A 28 -9.23 14.78 -2.05
C MET A 28 -10.04 14.05 -3.14
N SER A 29 -9.36 13.56 -4.17
CA SER A 29 -9.97 12.84 -5.27
C SER A 29 -9.68 11.35 -5.16
N VAL A 30 -10.67 10.51 -5.52
CA VAL A 30 -10.46 9.07 -5.63
C VAL A 30 -9.62 8.81 -6.87
N VAL A 31 -8.46 8.16 -6.68
CA VAL A 31 -7.56 7.81 -7.79
C VAL A 31 -7.50 6.31 -8.02
N MET A 32 -8.02 5.52 -7.10
CA MET A 32 -8.16 4.07 -7.25
C MET A 32 -9.32 3.59 -6.38
N ASP A 33 -10.12 2.68 -6.93
CA ASP A 33 -11.21 2.03 -6.21
C ASP A 33 -11.34 0.60 -6.72
N LEU A 34 -11.03 -0.36 -5.85
CA LEU A 34 -11.13 -1.79 -6.15
C LEU A 34 -12.26 -2.46 -5.35
N GLY A 35 -13.10 -1.67 -4.68
CA GLY A 35 -14.18 -2.17 -3.83
C GLY A 35 -13.74 -2.44 -2.40
N TRP A 36 -12.62 -3.14 -2.21
CA TRP A 36 -12.05 -3.42 -0.89
C TRP A 36 -11.03 -2.36 -0.45
N ILE A 37 -10.58 -1.52 -1.36
CA ILE A 37 -9.66 -0.42 -1.09
C ILE A 37 -10.04 0.79 -1.94
N THR A 38 -9.97 1.97 -1.34
CA THR A 38 -10.12 3.25 -2.04
C THR A 38 -8.92 4.11 -1.68
N THR A 39 -8.27 4.65 -2.71
CA THR A 39 -7.12 5.55 -2.54
C THR A 39 -7.53 6.97 -2.90
N PHE A 40 -7.25 7.88 -1.98
CA PHE A 40 -7.51 9.32 -2.14
C PHE A 40 -6.17 10.03 -2.33
N ALA A 41 -6.15 10.99 -3.25
CA ALA A 41 -4.98 11.80 -3.51
C ALA A 41 -5.36 13.27 -3.53
N ALA A 42 -4.45 14.12 -3.10
CA ALA A 42 -4.59 15.56 -3.21
C ALA A 42 -3.67 16.09 -4.31
N ASP A 43 -4.04 17.25 -4.87
CA ASP A 43 -3.21 17.96 -5.83
C ASP A 43 -2.00 18.59 -5.10
N GLY A 44 -0.98 18.90 -5.88
CA GLY A 44 0.19 19.58 -5.38
C GLY A 44 1.48 18.79 -5.62
N SER A 45 2.60 19.45 -5.40
CA SER A 45 3.92 18.87 -5.67
C SER A 45 4.26 17.69 -4.75
N ALA A 46 3.70 17.65 -3.56
CA ALA A 46 3.91 16.56 -2.62
C ALA A 46 3.06 15.33 -2.94
N ALA A 47 2.01 15.49 -3.75
CA ALA A 47 1.09 14.42 -4.17
C ALA A 47 0.69 13.47 -3.03
N PRO A 48 0.16 13.98 -1.89
CA PRO A 48 -0.16 13.13 -0.75
C PRO A 48 -1.29 12.17 -1.09
N GLN A 49 -1.17 10.94 -0.58
CA GLN A 49 -2.15 9.89 -0.80
C GLN A 49 -2.44 9.16 0.51
N ILE A 50 -3.66 8.66 0.63
CA ILE A 50 -4.09 7.79 1.72
C ILE A 50 -5.02 6.73 1.17
N SER A 51 -4.92 5.50 1.67
CA SER A 51 -5.84 4.43 1.33
C SER A 51 -6.63 3.98 2.55
N VAL A 52 -7.88 3.63 2.34
CA VAL A 52 -8.69 2.93 3.33
C VAL A 52 -9.09 1.58 2.74
N ALA A 53 -8.99 0.52 3.52
CA ALA A 53 -9.19 -0.83 3.01
C ALA A 53 -9.84 -1.73 4.05
N THR A 54 -10.68 -2.64 3.58
CA THR A 54 -11.29 -3.68 4.41
C THR A 54 -10.39 -4.90 4.56
N GLU A 55 -9.46 -5.09 3.63
CA GLU A 55 -8.47 -6.15 3.63
C GLU A 55 -7.24 -5.68 2.87
N GLY A 56 -6.18 -6.46 2.91
CA GLY A 56 -4.95 -6.14 2.17
C GLY A 56 -4.94 -6.60 0.71
N GLY A 57 -6.03 -7.19 0.25
CA GLY A 57 -6.11 -7.86 -1.05
C GLY A 57 -5.70 -9.32 -0.94
N SER A 58 -6.31 -10.19 -1.74
CA SER A 58 -6.05 -11.64 -1.75
C SER A 58 -6.19 -12.29 -0.36
N GLY A 59 -7.07 -11.74 0.48
CA GLY A 59 -7.33 -12.26 1.83
C GLY A 59 -6.27 -11.90 2.86
N THR A 60 -5.34 -11.01 2.56
CA THR A 60 -4.28 -10.61 3.49
C THR A 60 -4.77 -9.54 4.48
N PRO A 61 -4.08 -9.37 5.64
CA PRO A 61 -4.31 -8.21 6.50
C PRO A 61 -3.99 -6.91 5.78
N VAL A 62 -4.57 -5.81 6.25
CA VAL A 62 -4.23 -4.48 5.71
C VAL A 62 -2.82 -4.10 6.18
N PRO A 63 -1.87 -3.88 5.27
CA PRO A 63 -0.56 -3.37 5.68
C PRO A 63 -0.67 -1.91 6.14
N ASP A 64 0.16 -1.54 7.11
CA ASP A 64 0.16 -0.15 7.61
C ASP A 64 0.61 0.84 6.53
N LEU A 65 1.62 0.47 5.79
CA LEU A 65 2.17 1.29 4.70
C LEU A 65 2.34 0.44 3.45
N SER A 66 2.13 1.07 2.30
CA SER A 66 2.52 0.51 1.00
C SER A 66 3.64 1.38 0.43
N ILE A 67 4.77 0.76 0.13
CA ILE A 67 5.96 1.44 -0.38
C ILE A 67 6.26 0.92 -1.78
N GLN A 68 6.08 1.78 -2.78
CA GLN A 68 6.40 1.45 -4.16
C GLN A 68 7.88 1.70 -4.43
N VAL A 69 8.53 0.72 -5.03
CA VAL A 69 9.95 0.80 -5.39
C VAL A 69 10.13 0.51 -6.88
N ASP A 70 11.24 0.96 -7.44
CA ASP A 70 11.58 0.70 -8.85
C ASP A 70 12.56 -0.47 -9.03
N ASN A 71 13.15 -0.95 -7.94
CA ASN A 71 14.15 -2.01 -7.93
C ASN A 71 13.69 -3.18 -7.05
N PHE A 72 12.52 -3.70 -7.36
CA PHE A 72 11.79 -4.67 -6.52
C PHE A 72 12.64 -5.89 -6.13
N ASP A 73 13.27 -6.54 -7.12
CA ASP A 73 14.05 -7.75 -6.85
C ASP A 73 15.23 -7.47 -5.94
N GLU A 74 15.91 -6.34 -6.14
CA GLU A 74 17.02 -5.93 -5.30
C GLU A 74 16.58 -5.69 -3.85
N VAL A 75 15.44 -4.97 -3.68
CA VAL A 75 14.89 -4.72 -2.35
C VAL A 75 14.51 -6.02 -1.66
N TYR A 76 13.90 -6.95 -2.37
CA TYR A 76 13.54 -8.26 -1.84
C TYR A 76 14.79 -8.99 -1.33
N GLN A 77 15.85 -9.03 -2.13
CA GLN A 77 17.11 -9.70 -1.73
C GLN A 77 17.75 -9.02 -0.52
N ARG A 78 17.71 -7.70 -0.45
CA ARG A 78 18.24 -6.96 0.70
C ARG A 78 17.47 -7.25 1.98
N VAL A 79 16.14 -7.31 1.90
CA VAL A 79 15.28 -7.65 3.03
C VAL A 79 15.62 -9.04 3.55
N ARG A 80 15.76 -10.01 2.65
CA ARG A 80 16.11 -11.40 2.99
C ARG A 80 17.50 -11.47 3.61
N SER A 81 18.48 -10.81 3.02
CA SER A 81 19.87 -10.82 3.50
C SER A 81 20.01 -10.17 4.87
N ALA A 82 19.18 -9.19 5.17
CA ALA A 82 19.17 -8.52 6.47
C ALA A 82 18.48 -9.35 7.58
N GLY A 83 17.87 -10.48 7.22
CA GLY A 83 17.26 -11.39 8.19
C GLY A 83 15.79 -11.11 8.50
N TYR A 84 15.14 -10.21 7.77
CA TYR A 84 13.71 -9.97 7.96
C TYR A 84 12.90 -11.08 7.31
N ALA A 85 11.89 -11.60 8.03
CA ALA A 85 11.01 -12.63 7.51
C ALA A 85 9.96 -12.02 6.57
N VAL A 86 9.84 -12.60 5.37
CA VAL A 86 8.78 -12.24 4.43
C VAL A 86 7.53 -13.00 4.83
N GLU A 87 6.45 -12.28 5.14
CA GLU A 87 5.20 -12.88 5.62
C GLU A 87 4.25 -13.25 4.50
N TYR A 88 4.37 -12.63 3.33
CA TYR A 88 3.51 -12.89 2.19
C TYR A 88 4.25 -12.55 0.90
N GLY A 89 4.11 -13.39 -0.11
CA GLY A 89 4.75 -13.18 -1.40
C GLY A 89 6.23 -13.56 -1.40
N PRO A 90 7.00 -13.13 -2.40
CA PRO A 90 6.62 -12.27 -3.54
C PRO A 90 5.55 -12.91 -4.42
N VAL A 91 4.61 -12.13 -4.88
CA VAL A 91 3.52 -12.62 -5.71
C VAL A 91 3.10 -11.53 -6.69
N LYS A 92 2.68 -11.95 -7.90
CA LYS A 92 2.05 -11.04 -8.86
C LYS A 92 0.54 -11.09 -8.63
N GLU A 93 -0.04 -9.95 -8.31
CA GLU A 93 -1.47 -9.86 -8.03
C GLU A 93 -2.26 -9.55 -9.30
N PRO A 94 -3.57 -9.89 -9.33
CA PRO A 94 -4.39 -9.64 -10.53
C PRO A 94 -4.63 -8.17 -10.85
N TRP A 95 -4.29 -7.23 -9.97
CA TRP A 95 -4.39 -5.79 -10.25
C TRP A 95 -3.07 -5.16 -10.67
N ASP A 96 -2.21 -5.94 -11.33
CA ASP A 96 -1.00 -5.49 -12.02
C ASP A 96 0.09 -4.94 -11.09
N VAL A 97 0.25 -5.58 -9.93
CA VAL A 97 1.39 -5.33 -9.05
C VAL A 97 2.08 -6.63 -8.71
N ALA A 98 3.38 -6.56 -8.47
CA ALA A 98 4.13 -7.59 -7.76
C ALA A 98 4.43 -7.04 -6.37
N ARG A 99 4.28 -7.86 -5.32
CA ARG A 99 4.45 -7.39 -3.96
C ARG A 99 4.90 -8.48 -3.00
N PHE A 100 5.44 -8.04 -1.87
CA PHE A 100 5.65 -8.89 -0.71
C PHE A 100 5.41 -8.08 0.57
N PHE A 101 5.07 -8.77 1.64
CA PHE A 101 4.86 -8.16 2.96
C PHE A 101 6.00 -8.54 3.89
N VAL A 102 6.47 -7.57 4.66
CA VAL A 102 7.51 -7.75 5.66
C VAL A 102 7.17 -6.92 6.90
N ARG A 103 7.62 -7.35 8.08
CA ARG A 103 7.49 -6.54 9.29
C ARG A 103 8.71 -5.66 9.46
N ASP A 104 8.48 -4.39 9.79
CA ASP A 104 9.58 -3.50 10.16
C ASP A 104 10.05 -3.79 11.61
N PRO A 105 11.10 -3.13 12.12
CA PRO A 105 11.59 -3.38 13.48
C PRO A 105 10.59 -3.06 14.58
N PHE A 106 9.51 -2.34 14.28
CA PHE A 106 8.49 -1.94 15.25
C PHE A 106 7.22 -2.80 15.15
N GLY A 107 7.26 -3.87 14.36
CA GLY A 107 6.16 -4.78 14.18
C GLY A 107 5.10 -4.32 13.20
N ARG A 108 5.35 -3.26 12.43
CA ARG A 108 4.40 -2.77 11.42
C ARG A 108 4.48 -3.61 10.16
N LEU A 109 3.33 -3.92 9.60
CA LEU A 109 3.25 -4.68 8.36
C LEU A 109 3.45 -3.73 7.19
N ILE A 110 4.46 -4.01 6.39
CA ILE A 110 4.85 -3.16 5.26
C ILE A 110 4.66 -3.93 3.97
N ASN A 111 3.92 -3.35 3.04
CA ASN A 111 3.76 -3.85 1.69
C ASN A 111 4.81 -3.19 0.80
N ILE A 112 5.71 -3.98 0.24
CA ILE A 112 6.67 -3.50 -0.77
C ILE A 112 6.16 -3.95 -2.13
N LEU A 113 6.02 -3.01 -3.06
CA LEU A 113 5.40 -3.32 -4.35
C LEU A 113 6.07 -2.59 -5.51
N THR A 114 5.83 -3.13 -6.69
CA THR A 114 6.13 -2.48 -7.97
C THR A 114 4.97 -2.72 -8.92
N HIS A 115 4.72 -1.80 -9.83
CA HIS A 115 3.74 -2.02 -10.89
C HIS A 115 4.34 -2.86 -12.00
N VAL A 116 3.57 -3.78 -12.53
CA VAL A 116 4.00 -4.70 -13.60
C VAL A 116 3.07 -4.67 -14.80
#